data_9dd032b5a978da21617e8088891dfa74
#
_entry.id   9dd032b5a978da21617e8088891dfa74
#
_cell.length_a   1.000
_cell.length_b   1.000
_cell.length_c   1.000
_cell.angle_alpha   90.00
_cell.angle_beta   90.00
_cell.angle_gamma   90.00
#
_symmetry.space_group_name_H-M   'P 1'
#
loop_
_entity.id
_entity.type
_entity.pdbx_description
1 polymer ?
#
loop_
_entity_poly.entity_id
_entity_poly.type
_entity_poly.pdbx_seq_one_letter_code
_entity_poly.pdbx_strand_id
1 'polypeptide(L)'
;MKISEGNFIFELKFLVIHPQTHNIQTDVFLQVSHQEQAYQEIINLLSVAQLEECLEAMKNLLEKGEEYSSEFEQSRLAVLLEKLEDEYVMTWVVAPENILTTASQVIGIDLAQLDEEEVFLYQEEEEKEQTKTVEVELSLSAEEMRQIYEQLQEDLKRVKEFML
;
A
#
# COMPACT_ATOMS: atom_id res chain seq x y z
N MET A 1 8.60 -2.28 3.39
CA MET A 1 8.63 -1.46 2.16
C MET A 1 8.51 0.00 2.54
N LYS A 2 9.35 0.83 2.00
CA LYS A 2 9.30 2.28 2.22
C LYS A 2 9.47 3.02 0.91
N ILE A 3 8.54 3.91 0.61
CA ILE A 3 8.59 4.80 -0.53
C ILE A 3 8.68 6.22 0.03
N SER A 4 9.78 6.91 -0.30
CA SER A 4 10.03 8.25 0.19
C SER A 4 10.54 9.11 -0.96
N GLU A 5 9.86 10.21 -1.22
CA GLU A 5 10.28 11.18 -2.23
C GLU A 5 9.87 12.58 -1.78
N GLY A 6 10.86 13.48 -1.67
CA GLY A 6 10.64 14.78 -1.06
C GLY A 6 10.11 14.62 0.37
N ASN A 7 8.97 15.22 0.64
CA ASN A 7 8.31 15.13 1.93
C ASN A 7 7.19 14.08 1.99
N PHE A 8 7.03 13.29 0.91
CA PHE A 8 6.09 12.17 0.89
C PHE A 8 6.75 10.92 1.43
N ILE A 9 6.08 10.23 2.35
CA ILE A 9 6.53 8.95 2.90
C ILE A 9 5.35 8.00 2.97
N PHE A 10 5.48 6.84 2.36
CA PHE A 10 4.57 5.71 2.56
C PHE A 10 5.40 4.50 2.97
N GLU A 11 5.15 3.97 4.15
CA GLU A 11 5.91 2.85 4.69
C GLU A 11 4.98 1.76 5.21
N LEU A 12 5.28 0.54 4.83
CA LEU A 12 4.72 -0.67 5.42
C LEU A 12 5.86 -1.41 6.11
N LYS A 13 5.86 -1.39 7.43
CA LYS A 13 6.86 -2.07 8.23
C LYS A 13 6.25 -3.31 8.88
N PHE A 14 6.63 -4.47 8.37
CA PHE A 14 6.18 -5.75 8.93
C PHE A 14 6.86 -6.00 10.26
N LEU A 15 6.04 -6.21 11.30
CA LEU A 15 6.52 -6.34 12.67
C LEU A 15 6.61 -7.80 13.09
N VAL A 16 5.52 -8.55 12.96
CA VAL A 16 5.42 -9.92 13.43
C VAL A 16 4.31 -10.66 12.67
N ILE A 17 4.47 -11.97 12.53
CA ILE A 17 3.42 -12.83 11.97
C ILE A 17 2.71 -13.50 13.14
N HIS A 18 1.39 -13.35 13.17
CA HIS A 18 0.56 -13.94 14.20
C HIS A 18 0.54 -15.48 14.06
N PRO A 19 0.89 -16.25 15.10
CA PRO A 19 1.11 -17.69 14.94
C PRO A 19 -0.14 -18.49 14.60
N GLN A 20 -1.32 -18.00 14.91
CA GLN A 20 -2.57 -18.72 14.66
C GLN A 20 -3.23 -18.33 13.34
N THR A 21 -3.26 -17.04 13.03
CA THR A 21 -3.95 -16.52 11.84
C THR A 21 -3.05 -16.34 10.65
N HIS A 22 -1.72 -16.34 10.85
CA HIS A 22 -0.69 -16.02 9.87
C HIS A 22 -0.84 -14.61 9.30
N ASN A 23 -1.57 -13.74 10.00
CA ASN A 23 -1.66 -12.32 9.65
C ASN A 23 -0.37 -11.59 10.02
N ILE A 24 0.02 -10.68 9.16
CA ILE A 24 1.21 -9.86 9.37
C ILE A 24 0.77 -8.56 10.05
N GLN A 25 1.18 -8.39 11.30
CA GLN A 25 1.01 -7.13 11.99
C GLN A 25 1.96 -6.11 11.38
N THR A 26 1.42 -5.01 10.90
CA THR A 26 2.16 -4.03 10.11
C THR A 26 1.98 -2.65 10.69
N ASP A 27 3.08 -1.92 10.84
CA ASP A 27 3.06 -0.49 11.11
C ASP A 27 2.92 0.22 9.76
N VAL A 28 1.76 0.81 9.53
CA VAL A 28 1.44 1.55 8.32
C VAL A 28 1.64 3.03 8.60
N PHE A 29 2.49 3.67 7.83
CA PHE A 29 2.78 5.09 7.97
C PHE A 29 2.61 5.80 6.64
N LEU A 30 1.88 6.91 6.66
CA LEU A 30 1.68 7.77 5.49
C LEU A 30 1.80 9.24 5.91
N GLN A 31 2.70 9.96 5.26
CA GLN A 31 2.86 11.40 5.45
C GLN A 31 2.89 12.11 4.10
N VAL A 32 2.12 13.20 4.01
CA VAL A 32 2.05 14.04 2.82
C VAL A 32 2.51 15.45 3.18
N SER A 33 3.42 15.99 2.38
CA SER A 33 4.21 17.20 2.70
C SER A 33 3.45 18.48 2.98
N HIS A 34 2.27 18.65 2.41
CA HIS A 34 1.51 19.89 2.55
C HIS A 34 0.40 19.80 3.59
N GLN A 35 0.37 18.70 4.34
CA GLN A 35 -0.60 18.50 5.39
C GLN A 35 0.09 18.10 6.68
N GLU A 36 -0.31 18.76 7.77
CA GLU A 36 0.14 18.43 9.12
C GLU A 36 -0.37 17.07 9.60
N GLN A 37 -1.19 16.38 8.78
CA GLN A 37 -1.78 15.12 9.15
C GLN A 37 -1.04 13.95 8.54
N ALA A 38 -0.44 13.16 9.41
CA ALA A 38 0.11 11.85 9.06
C ALA A 38 -0.88 10.78 9.52
N TYR A 39 -1.01 9.73 8.73
CA TYR A 39 -1.71 8.52 9.15
C TYR A 39 -0.68 7.51 9.64
N GLN A 40 -0.90 6.97 10.82
CA GLN A 40 -0.08 5.89 11.36
C GLN A 40 -0.95 4.95 12.18
N GLU A 41 -0.84 3.66 11.90
CA GLU A 41 -1.57 2.64 12.63
C GLU A 41 -0.86 1.30 12.56
N ILE A 42 -0.87 0.56 13.66
CA ILE A 42 -0.38 -0.81 13.68
C ILE A 42 -1.61 -1.72 13.56
N ILE A 43 -1.71 -2.42 12.43
CA ILE A 43 -2.87 -3.24 12.11
C ILE A 43 -2.46 -4.62 11.59
N ASN A 44 -3.37 -5.57 11.68
CA ASN A 44 -3.25 -6.84 10.96
C ASN A 44 -3.64 -6.60 9.51
N LEU A 45 -2.65 -6.27 8.68
CA LEU A 45 -2.88 -5.76 7.34
C LEU A 45 -3.33 -6.83 6.35
N LEU A 46 -2.61 -7.95 6.31
CA LEU A 46 -2.90 -9.08 5.41
C LEU A 46 -2.21 -10.32 5.94
N SER A 47 -2.57 -11.48 5.41
CA SER A 47 -1.89 -12.73 5.75
C SER A 47 -0.63 -12.93 4.91
N VAL A 48 0.23 -13.85 5.34
CA VAL A 48 1.43 -14.25 4.59
C VAL A 48 1.03 -14.74 3.18
N ALA A 49 0.00 -15.57 3.08
CA ALA A 49 -0.47 -16.09 1.79
C ALA A 49 -0.95 -14.98 0.86
N GLN A 50 -1.64 -13.98 1.40
CA GLN A 50 -2.09 -12.82 0.62
C GLN A 50 -0.93 -11.97 0.12
N LEU A 51 0.10 -11.79 0.95
CA LEU A 51 1.30 -11.07 0.51
C LEU A 51 2.06 -11.83 -0.57
N GLU A 52 2.18 -13.15 -0.43
CA GLU A 52 2.79 -14.00 -1.45
C GLU A 52 2.02 -13.94 -2.77
N GLU A 53 0.69 -13.90 -2.72
CA GLU A 53 -0.15 -13.70 -3.88
C GLU A 53 0.10 -12.34 -4.54
N CYS A 54 0.20 -11.28 -3.75
CA CYS A 54 0.53 -9.94 -4.27
C CYS A 54 1.91 -9.91 -4.93
N LEU A 55 2.90 -10.57 -4.35
CA LEU A 55 4.25 -10.64 -4.92
C LEU A 55 4.25 -11.40 -6.25
N GLU A 56 3.53 -12.50 -6.34
CA GLU A 56 3.39 -13.24 -7.60
C GLU A 56 2.66 -12.39 -8.66
N ALA A 57 1.64 -11.64 -8.24
CA ALA A 57 0.94 -10.72 -9.11
C ALA A 57 1.83 -9.60 -9.66
N MET A 58 2.72 -9.04 -8.81
CA MET A 58 3.69 -8.03 -9.25
C MET A 58 4.67 -8.62 -10.28
N LYS A 59 5.13 -9.82 -10.05
CA LYS A 59 6.01 -10.54 -10.98
C LYS A 59 5.31 -10.78 -12.31
N ASN A 60 4.07 -11.23 -12.30
CA ASN A 60 3.28 -11.45 -13.51
C ASN A 60 2.99 -10.16 -14.27
N LEU A 61 2.77 -9.06 -13.55
CA LEU A 61 2.61 -7.75 -14.18
C LEU A 61 3.89 -7.32 -14.92
N LEU A 62 5.04 -7.48 -14.27
CA LEU A 62 6.35 -7.12 -14.86
C LEU A 62 6.73 -8.03 -16.05
N GLU A 63 6.49 -9.33 -15.96
CA GLU A 63 6.91 -10.30 -16.98
C GLU A 63 5.90 -10.45 -18.11
N LYS A 64 4.61 -10.39 -17.81
CA LYS A 64 3.54 -10.72 -18.75
C LYS A 64 2.55 -9.59 -19.01
N GLY A 65 2.62 -8.50 -18.23
CA GLY A 65 1.65 -7.40 -18.31
C GLY A 65 0.27 -7.75 -17.80
N GLU A 66 0.14 -8.76 -16.95
CA GLU A 66 -1.13 -9.18 -16.36
C GLU A 66 -1.53 -8.27 -15.21
N GLU A 67 -2.70 -7.65 -15.31
CA GLU A 67 -3.27 -6.81 -14.26
C GLU A 67 -3.82 -7.66 -13.12
N TYR A 68 -3.91 -7.05 -11.93
CA TYR A 68 -4.33 -7.76 -10.72
C TYR A 68 -5.16 -6.84 -9.82
N SER A 69 -6.17 -7.40 -9.21
CA SER A 69 -6.95 -6.73 -8.19
C SER A 69 -7.26 -7.71 -7.06
N SER A 70 -6.88 -7.33 -5.84
CA SER A 70 -7.25 -8.08 -4.64
C SER A 70 -8.51 -7.47 -4.00
N GLU A 71 -9.24 -8.29 -3.24
CA GLU A 71 -10.39 -7.85 -2.48
C GLU A 71 -10.09 -7.83 -0.99
N PHE A 72 -10.87 -7.03 -0.24
CA PHE A 72 -10.70 -6.90 1.20
C PHE A 72 -11.11 -8.11 2.03
N GLU A 73 -11.65 -9.16 1.44
CA GLU A 73 -12.07 -10.32 2.20
C GLU A 73 -10.93 -10.88 3.04
N GLN A 74 -11.08 -10.81 4.35
CA GLN A 74 -10.11 -11.28 5.35
C GLN A 74 -8.79 -10.50 5.40
N SER A 75 -8.68 -9.36 4.72
CA SER A 75 -7.52 -8.48 4.85
C SER A 75 -7.94 -7.02 4.99
N ARG A 76 -7.02 -6.20 5.50
CA ARG A 76 -7.21 -4.76 5.57
C ARG A 76 -6.51 -4.02 4.45
N LEU A 77 -5.95 -4.76 3.51
CA LEU A 77 -5.25 -4.21 2.37
C LEU A 77 -5.84 -4.77 1.08
N ALA A 78 -6.22 -3.88 0.19
CA ALA A 78 -6.46 -4.24 -1.20
C ALA A 78 -5.34 -3.64 -2.06
N VAL A 79 -4.95 -4.35 -3.08
CA VAL A 79 -3.92 -3.94 -4.03
C VAL A 79 -4.47 -4.03 -5.44
N LEU A 80 -4.32 -2.95 -6.18
CA LEU A 80 -4.65 -2.90 -7.60
C LEU A 80 -3.37 -2.66 -8.39
N LEU A 81 -3.10 -3.52 -9.35
CA LEU A 81 -1.92 -3.43 -10.21
C LEU A 81 -2.37 -3.33 -11.66
N GLU A 82 -1.97 -2.24 -12.31
CA GLU A 82 -2.35 -1.94 -13.69
C GLU A 82 -1.11 -1.60 -14.52
N LYS A 83 -1.19 -1.85 -15.81
CA LYS A 83 -0.17 -1.45 -16.77
C LYS A 83 -0.76 -0.45 -17.75
N LEU A 84 -0.18 0.74 -17.81
CA LEU A 84 -0.55 1.80 -18.75
C LEU A 84 0.67 2.05 -19.66
N GLU A 85 0.54 1.81 -20.95
CA GLU A 85 1.59 2.02 -21.96
C GLU A 85 3.02 1.73 -21.46
N ASP A 86 3.73 2.76 -20.98
CA ASP A 86 5.11 2.67 -20.48
C ASP A 86 5.22 2.74 -18.95
N GLU A 87 4.09 2.83 -18.24
CA GLU A 87 4.04 2.98 -16.79
C GLU A 87 3.25 1.87 -16.13
N TYR A 88 3.53 1.67 -14.84
CA TYR A 88 2.77 0.77 -13.99
C TYR A 88 2.07 1.58 -12.91
N VAL A 89 0.82 1.27 -12.65
CA VAL A 89 0.06 1.89 -11.56
C VAL A 89 -0.19 0.88 -10.47
N MET A 90 0.23 1.22 -9.28
CA MET A 90 0.01 0.41 -8.08
C MET A 90 -0.84 1.22 -7.11
N THR A 91 -2.00 0.71 -6.78
CA THR A 91 -2.89 1.34 -5.81
C THR A 91 -2.96 0.48 -4.55
N TRP A 92 -2.63 1.07 -3.42
CA TRP A 92 -2.74 0.48 -2.10
C TRP A 92 -3.95 1.07 -1.40
N VAL A 93 -4.89 0.23 -1.01
CA VAL A 93 -6.10 0.67 -0.29
C VAL A 93 -6.08 0.02 1.09
N VAL A 94 -5.91 0.83 2.12
CA VAL A 94 -5.85 0.38 3.51
C VAL A 94 -7.16 0.70 4.20
N ALA A 95 -7.76 -0.31 4.84
CA ALA A 95 -8.94 -0.15 5.67
C ALA A 95 -8.51 -0.02 7.15
N PRO A 96 -8.52 1.18 7.73
CA PRO A 96 -8.13 1.38 9.11
C PRO A 96 -9.02 0.63 10.10
N GLU A 97 -8.44 0.15 11.21
CA GLU A 97 -9.21 -0.43 12.31
C GLU A 97 -9.86 0.64 13.17
N ASN A 98 -9.12 1.73 13.40
CA ASN A 98 -9.58 2.84 14.23
C ASN A 98 -9.88 4.05 13.38
N ILE A 99 -11.14 4.27 13.09
CA ILE A 99 -11.56 5.42 12.30
C ILE A 99 -11.75 6.60 13.25
N LEU A 100 -10.70 7.39 13.40
CA LEU A 100 -10.74 8.61 14.22
C LEU A 100 -11.17 9.84 13.45
N THR A 101 -11.24 9.75 12.12
CA THR A 101 -11.54 10.88 11.26
C THR A 101 -12.86 10.69 10.53
N THR A 102 -13.52 11.80 10.23
CA THR A 102 -14.84 11.83 9.61
C THR A 102 -14.83 11.81 8.09
N ALA A 103 -13.67 11.72 7.45
CA ALA A 103 -13.56 11.76 5.99
C ALA A 103 -12.65 10.68 5.44
N SER A 104 -13.06 10.05 4.36
CA SER A 104 -12.16 9.22 3.55
C SER A 104 -11.17 10.13 2.83
N GLN A 105 -9.90 9.77 2.84
CA GLN A 105 -8.88 10.50 2.11
C GLN A 105 -8.34 9.61 0.99
N VAL A 106 -8.44 10.09 -0.23
CA VAL A 106 -7.79 9.48 -1.40
C VAL A 106 -6.56 10.30 -1.72
N ILE A 107 -5.41 9.67 -1.72
CA ILE A 107 -4.15 10.32 -2.04
C ILE A 107 -3.60 9.70 -3.31
N GLY A 108 -3.60 10.47 -4.40
CA GLY A 108 -3.01 10.07 -5.66
C GLY A 108 -1.62 10.67 -5.82
N ILE A 109 -0.63 9.82 -6.09
CA ILE A 109 0.75 10.25 -6.27
C ILE A 109 1.33 9.61 -7.51
N ASP A 110 1.84 10.45 -8.40
CA ASP A 110 2.58 10.04 -9.57
C ASP A 110 4.07 10.21 -9.29
N LEU A 111 4.77 9.09 -9.00
CA LEU A 111 6.20 9.12 -8.72
C LEU A 111 7.04 9.46 -9.96
N ALA A 112 6.56 9.16 -11.17
CA ALA A 112 7.28 9.45 -12.41
C ALA A 112 7.26 10.94 -12.77
N GLN A 113 6.29 11.68 -12.25
CA GLN A 113 6.10 13.11 -12.50
C GLN A 113 6.15 13.93 -11.21
N LEU A 114 6.72 13.39 -10.17
CA LEU A 114 6.67 13.98 -8.83
C LEU A 114 7.37 15.34 -8.78
N ASP A 115 6.59 16.35 -9.13
CA ASP A 115 6.79 17.69 -8.64
C ASP A 115 6.02 17.77 -7.33
N GLU A 116 6.57 18.37 -6.31
CA GLU A 116 5.96 18.49 -4.97
C GLU A 116 4.54 19.09 -4.98
N GLU A 117 4.10 19.62 -6.12
CA GLU A 117 2.80 20.26 -6.31
C GLU A 117 1.70 19.29 -6.78
N GLU A 118 2.00 18.03 -7.14
CA GLU A 118 1.03 17.12 -7.74
C GLU A 118 0.46 16.05 -6.79
N VAL A 119 0.39 16.36 -5.52
CA VAL A 119 -0.30 15.49 -4.56
C VAL A 119 -1.79 15.83 -4.59
N PHE A 120 -2.58 14.93 -5.16
CA PHE A 120 -4.03 15.09 -5.17
C PHE A 120 -4.62 14.49 -3.90
N LEU A 121 -5.15 15.34 -3.05
CA LEU A 121 -5.91 14.92 -1.90
C LEU A 121 -7.39 15.14 -2.19
N TYR A 122 -8.12 14.04 -2.27
CA TYR A 122 -9.57 14.10 -2.38
C TYR A 122 -10.17 13.82 -1.01
N GLN A 123 -10.87 14.81 -0.46
CA GLN A 123 -11.73 14.60 0.69
C GLN A 123 -13.14 14.38 0.17
N GLU A 124 -13.64 13.16 0.31
CA GLU A 124 -15.04 12.91 0.07
C GLU A 124 -15.82 13.26 1.33
N GLU A 125 -16.72 14.23 1.22
CA GLU A 125 -17.70 14.51 2.26
C GLU A 125 -18.72 13.37 2.22
N GLU A 126 -18.62 12.47 3.18
CA GLU A 126 -19.56 11.36 3.23
C GLU A 126 -20.80 11.70 4.00
N GLU A 127 -21.93 11.65 3.30
CA GLU A 127 -23.25 11.68 3.90
C GLU A 127 -23.75 10.31 4.36
N LYS A 128 -22.94 9.24 4.20
CA LYS A 128 -23.32 7.84 4.49
C LYS A 128 -22.27 7.10 5.29
N GLU A 129 -22.72 6.13 6.10
CA GLU A 129 -21.92 5.18 6.84
C GLU A 129 -21.11 4.26 5.90
N GLN A 130 -20.13 4.80 5.19
CA GLN A 130 -19.26 3.99 4.34
C GLN A 130 -17.96 3.67 5.05
N THR A 131 -17.40 2.52 4.71
CA THR A 131 -16.09 2.09 5.19
C THR A 131 -15.07 3.11 4.73
N LYS A 132 -14.40 3.75 5.68
CA LYS A 132 -13.35 4.72 5.38
C LYS A 132 -12.08 3.99 5.04
N THR A 133 -11.44 4.41 3.94
CA THR A 133 -10.20 3.82 3.47
C THR A 133 -9.14 4.88 3.25
N VAL A 134 -7.88 4.48 3.36
CA VAL A 134 -6.74 5.27 2.95
C VAL A 134 -6.23 4.69 1.64
N GLU A 135 -6.22 5.48 0.59
CA GLU A 135 -5.88 5.03 -0.74
C GLU A 135 -4.62 5.76 -1.23
N VAL A 136 -3.63 4.98 -1.67
CA VAL A 136 -2.36 5.50 -2.19
C VAL A 136 -2.17 4.95 -3.60
N GLU A 137 -2.20 5.82 -4.59
CA GLU A 137 -1.97 5.47 -5.98
C GLU A 137 -0.57 5.92 -6.40
N LEU A 138 0.20 4.99 -6.94
CA LEU A 138 1.58 5.21 -7.35
C LEU A 138 1.74 4.90 -8.84
N SER A 139 2.23 5.87 -9.61
CA SER A 139 2.67 5.63 -10.98
C SER A 139 4.17 5.34 -10.97
N LEU A 140 4.57 4.19 -11.49
CA LEU A 140 5.90 3.65 -11.35
C LEU A 140 6.48 3.26 -12.71
N SER A 141 7.79 3.45 -12.87
CA SER A 141 8.54 2.81 -13.95
C SER A 141 8.70 1.30 -13.66
N ALA A 142 9.10 0.53 -14.66
CA ALA A 142 9.38 -0.89 -14.49
C ALA A 142 10.46 -1.14 -13.44
N GLU A 143 11.47 -0.27 -13.39
CA GLU A 143 12.55 -0.38 -12.42
C GLU A 143 12.07 -0.09 -10.99
N GLU A 144 11.28 0.97 -10.83
CA GLU A 144 10.69 1.31 -9.52
C GLU A 144 9.76 0.21 -9.02
N MET A 145 8.94 -0.38 -9.89
CA MET A 145 8.09 -1.52 -9.55
C MET A 145 8.93 -2.71 -9.10
N ARG A 146 10.04 -2.99 -9.79
CA ARG A 146 10.95 -4.07 -9.42
C ARG A 146 11.60 -3.84 -8.06
N GLN A 147 11.98 -2.62 -7.77
CA GLN A 147 12.55 -2.25 -6.47
C GLN A 147 11.56 -2.47 -5.34
N ILE A 148 10.30 -2.10 -5.53
CA ILE A 148 9.24 -2.36 -4.55
C ILE A 148 9.03 -3.85 -4.35
N TYR A 149 9.00 -4.61 -5.44
CA TYR A 149 8.89 -6.07 -5.38
C TYR A 149 10.03 -6.70 -4.56
N GLU A 150 11.27 -6.29 -4.83
CA GLU A 150 12.43 -6.78 -4.09
C GLU A 150 12.40 -6.40 -2.61
N GLN A 151 12.00 -5.17 -2.30
CA GLN A 151 11.85 -4.74 -0.90
C GLN A 151 10.81 -5.57 -0.15
N LEU A 152 9.65 -5.80 -0.77
CA LEU A 152 8.60 -6.60 -0.15
C LEU A 152 9.02 -8.06 0.05
N GLN A 153 9.75 -8.63 -0.90
CA GLN A 153 10.31 -9.98 -0.74
C GLN A 153 11.28 -10.06 0.43
N GLU A 154 12.17 -9.09 0.53
CA GLU A 154 13.16 -9.03 1.62
C GLU A 154 12.46 -8.81 2.98
N ASP A 155 11.48 -7.93 3.01
CA ASP A 155 10.70 -7.67 4.23
C ASP A 155 9.94 -8.92 4.68
N LEU A 156 9.34 -9.64 3.75
CA LEU A 156 8.64 -10.89 4.07
C LEU A 156 9.61 -11.95 4.59
N LYS A 157 10.76 -12.10 3.93
CA LYS A 157 11.79 -13.03 4.37
C LYS A 157 12.25 -12.72 5.79
N ARG A 158 12.50 -11.45 6.07
CA ARG A 158 12.95 -11.01 7.39
C ARG A 158 11.91 -11.29 8.47
N VAL A 159 10.63 -10.97 8.22
CA VAL A 159 9.59 -11.21 9.23
C VAL A 159 9.35 -12.69 9.47
N LYS A 160 9.51 -13.54 8.47
CA LYS A 160 9.43 -14.99 8.62
C LYS A 160 10.52 -15.57 9.54
N GLU A 161 11.68 -14.94 9.59
CA GLU A 161 12.77 -15.35 10.48
C GLU A 161 12.43 -15.14 11.96
N PHE A 162 11.50 -14.23 12.26
CA PHE A 162 11.01 -13.99 13.62
C PHE A 162 9.78 -14.83 13.98
N MET A 163 9.28 -15.65 13.07
CA MET A 163 8.24 -16.62 13.34
C MET A 163 8.82 -17.84 14.06
N LEU A 164 8.51 -17.92 15.32
CA LEU A 164 8.87 -19.10 16.11
C LEU A 164 7.76 -20.14 16.06
#